data_ec9b625107c946ad626967f32d073d09
#
_entry.id   ec9b625107c946ad626967f32d073d09
#
_cell.length_a   1.000
_cell.length_b   1.000
_cell.length_c   1.000
_cell.angle_alpha   90.00
_cell.angle_beta   90.00
_cell.angle_gamma   90.00
#
_symmetry.space_group_name_H-M   'P 1'
#
loop_
_entity.id
_entity.type
_entity.pdbx_description
1 polymer ?
#
loop_
_entity_poly.entity_id
_entity_poly.type
_entity_poly.pdbx_seq_one_letter_code
_entity_poly.pdbx_strand_id
1 'polypeptide(L)'
;MNKNYNAPAQLLKNILVILYMALTAMAATAQKPILPDFYSDPAVRVFDNTVWLYPTHDVPGDNSKDNLHDWHCFSSTDMVHWKDNGIMFTLKDIGWENKKAYAADIIRYKKKYYFYFTANYQIGVAVSSQPDKGFKDALGKPLLQTNEGNTKTMDPCIFIDDDGKRYLYYGQNKLCVVKLKANMIEKDGDVKSLNVTNYHEGIYVHKRGSLYYLTYPSEKGDKVANLLEYSIGKSPLGPFEYKGVIMDNRSRNVHHSIIKIKNKWYIFYHVQSVSPSLRRVCVDYLEYNKDGTIKPIVMTAEGVKAIEIK
;
A
#
# COMPACT_ATOMS: atom_id res chain seq x y z
N MET A 1 59.02 -25.66 -30.89
CA MET A 1 57.80 -24.91 -31.15
C MET A 1 56.64 -25.61 -30.43
N ASN A 2 56.33 -25.18 -29.21
CA ASN A 2 55.17 -25.68 -28.44
C ASN A 2 54.01 -24.71 -28.59
N LYS A 3 52.98 -25.09 -29.34
CA LYS A 3 51.73 -24.32 -29.42
C LYS A 3 50.82 -24.72 -28.25
N ASN A 4 50.57 -23.74 -27.35
CA ASN A 4 49.62 -23.88 -26.25
C ASN A 4 48.19 -23.96 -26.76
N TYR A 5 47.54 -25.12 -26.61
CA TYR A 5 46.13 -25.38 -26.96
C TYR A 5 45.16 -25.20 -25.77
N ASN A 6 45.40 -24.18 -24.91
CA ASN A 6 44.52 -23.97 -23.70
C ASN A 6 43.45 -22.89 -23.86
N ALA A 7 43.38 -22.17 -24.98
CA ALA A 7 42.43 -21.09 -25.21
C ALA A 7 40.93 -21.53 -25.26
N PRO A 8 40.54 -22.68 -25.89
CA PRO A 8 39.11 -23.00 -25.98
C PRO A 8 38.51 -23.48 -24.68
N ALA A 9 39.27 -24.13 -23.79
CA ALA A 9 38.76 -24.63 -22.51
C ALA A 9 38.48 -23.49 -21.50
N GLN A 10 39.29 -22.41 -21.50
CA GLN A 10 39.11 -21.27 -20.68
C GLN A 10 37.91 -20.42 -21.14
N LEU A 11 37.71 -20.28 -22.45
CA LEU A 11 36.56 -19.63 -23.05
C LEU A 11 35.25 -20.33 -22.68
N LEU A 12 35.24 -21.68 -22.77
CA LEU A 12 34.08 -22.49 -22.39
C LEU A 12 33.72 -22.35 -20.89
N LYS A 13 34.71 -22.32 -19.99
CA LYS A 13 34.52 -22.08 -18.57
C LYS A 13 33.94 -20.71 -18.30
N ASN A 14 34.43 -19.68 -18.97
CA ASN A 14 33.94 -18.31 -18.81
C ASN A 14 32.49 -18.17 -19.32
N ILE A 15 32.15 -18.82 -20.43
CA ILE A 15 30.78 -18.84 -20.95
C ILE A 15 29.83 -19.58 -19.99
N LEU A 16 30.26 -20.74 -19.44
CA LEU A 16 29.47 -21.47 -18.44
C LEU A 16 29.26 -20.68 -17.15
N VAL A 17 30.24 -19.95 -16.67
CA VAL A 17 30.11 -19.09 -15.49
C VAL A 17 29.19 -17.91 -15.77
N ILE A 18 29.27 -17.29 -16.95
CA ILE A 18 28.37 -16.21 -17.35
C ILE A 18 26.94 -16.73 -17.53
N LEU A 19 26.74 -17.91 -18.12
CA LEU A 19 25.42 -18.57 -18.22
C LEU A 19 24.87 -18.92 -16.82
N TYR A 20 25.71 -19.42 -15.93
CA TYR A 20 25.30 -19.76 -14.55
C TYR A 20 24.93 -18.49 -13.75
N MET A 21 25.71 -17.41 -13.87
CA MET A 21 25.37 -16.11 -13.28
C MET A 21 24.12 -15.49 -13.93
N ALA A 22 23.91 -15.66 -15.23
CA ALA A 22 22.71 -15.21 -15.92
C ALA A 22 21.47 -16.05 -15.52
N LEU A 23 21.61 -17.36 -15.35
CA LEU A 23 20.52 -18.21 -14.83
C LEU A 23 20.21 -17.94 -13.37
N THR A 24 21.20 -17.63 -12.53
CA THR A 24 20.97 -17.24 -11.14
C THR A 24 20.41 -15.81 -11.01
N ALA A 25 20.73 -14.92 -11.94
CA ALA A 25 20.13 -13.58 -12.02
C ALA A 25 18.70 -13.59 -12.61
N MET A 26 18.30 -14.64 -13.35
CA MET A 26 16.95 -14.81 -13.90
C MET A 26 15.99 -15.57 -12.99
N ALA A 27 16.43 -16.11 -11.88
CA ALA A 27 15.55 -16.45 -10.78
C ALA A 27 15.25 -15.15 -9.98
N ALA A 28 14.61 -14.18 -10.62
CA ALA A 28 13.78 -13.24 -9.89
C ALA A 28 12.78 -14.13 -9.15
N THR A 29 13.02 -14.34 -7.86
CA THR A 29 12.15 -15.13 -7.00
C THR A 29 10.77 -14.50 -7.11
N ALA A 30 9.85 -15.18 -7.77
CA ALA A 30 8.48 -14.72 -7.89
C ALA A 30 7.95 -14.61 -6.47
N GLN A 31 7.56 -13.40 -6.05
CA GLN A 31 6.97 -13.16 -4.74
C GLN A 31 5.74 -14.05 -4.60
N LYS A 32 5.52 -14.55 -3.38
CA LYS A 32 4.35 -15.39 -3.08
C LYS A 32 3.14 -14.49 -2.80
N PRO A 33 2.15 -14.43 -3.72
CA PRO A 33 0.90 -13.75 -3.41
C PRO A 33 0.18 -14.42 -2.25
N ILE A 34 -0.42 -13.62 -1.40
CA ILE A 34 -1.17 -14.10 -0.21
C ILE A 34 -2.66 -14.34 -0.49
N LEU A 35 -3.16 -13.86 -1.63
CA LEU A 35 -4.55 -14.02 -2.06
C LEU A 35 -4.59 -14.78 -3.39
N PRO A 36 -5.68 -15.54 -3.67
CA PRO A 36 -5.76 -16.40 -4.86
C PRO A 36 -5.93 -15.61 -6.17
N ASP A 37 -6.63 -14.47 -6.13
CA ASP A 37 -6.99 -13.68 -7.29
C ASP A 37 -6.23 -12.34 -7.37
N PHE A 38 -6.71 -11.44 -8.23
CA PHE A 38 -6.06 -10.18 -8.53
C PHE A 38 -6.59 -9.07 -7.62
N TYR A 39 -5.77 -8.72 -6.67
CA TYR A 39 -6.03 -7.65 -5.71
C TYR A 39 -4.80 -6.76 -5.59
N SER A 40 -5.05 -5.48 -5.31
CA SER A 40 -4.00 -4.46 -5.19
C SER A 40 -4.29 -3.47 -4.08
N ASP A 41 -3.41 -2.48 -3.94
CA ASP A 41 -3.57 -1.35 -3.01
C ASP A 41 -3.96 -1.82 -1.59
N PRO A 42 -3.15 -2.68 -0.95
CA PRO A 42 -3.54 -3.35 0.27
C PRO A 42 -3.67 -2.39 1.45
N ALA A 43 -4.89 -2.12 1.92
CA ALA A 43 -5.13 -1.49 3.20
C ALA A 43 -5.21 -2.56 4.29
N VAL A 44 -4.26 -2.55 5.24
CA VAL A 44 -4.15 -3.60 6.26
C VAL A 44 -4.20 -3.01 7.65
N ARG A 45 -5.03 -3.61 8.52
CA ARG A 45 -5.19 -3.21 9.92
C ARG A 45 -5.29 -4.44 10.83
N VAL A 46 -4.98 -4.26 12.09
CA VAL A 46 -5.19 -5.28 13.12
C VAL A 46 -6.31 -4.84 14.03
N PHE A 47 -7.38 -5.65 14.09
CA PHE A 47 -8.50 -5.46 15.01
C PHE A 47 -8.78 -6.76 15.74
N ASP A 48 -8.89 -6.70 17.05
CA ASP A 48 -9.28 -7.83 17.91
C ASP A 48 -8.51 -9.14 17.62
N ASN A 49 -7.18 -9.07 17.59
CA ASN A 49 -6.28 -10.18 17.29
C ASN A 49 -6.44 -10.82 15.89
N THR A 50 -6.99 -10.07 14.95
CA THR A 50 -7.15 -10.48 13.56
C THR A 50 -6.54 -9.42 12.65
N VAL A 51 -5.78 -9.86 11.67
CA VAL A 51 -5.31 -9.00 10.58
C VAL A 51 -6.41 -8.96 9.52
N TRP A 52 -6.80 -7.75 9.15
CA TRP A 52 -7.81 -7.46 8.15
C TRP A 52 -7.16 -6.79 6.96
N LEU A 53 -7.51 -7.22 5.76
CA LEU A 53 -6.99 -6.71 4.49
C LEU A 53 -8.16 -6.30 3.60
N TYR A 54 -8.11 -5.06 3.11
CA TYR A 54 -9.14 -4.41 2.29
C TYR A 54 -8.49 -3.91 1.00
N PRO A 55 -8.35 -4.76 -0.01
CA PRO A 55 -7.68 -4.40 -1.25
C PRO A 55 -8.63 -3.80 -2.26
N THR A 56 -8.07 -3.14 -3.27
CA THR A 56 -8.74 -2.89 -4.56
C THR A 56 -8.91 -4.23 -5.29
N HIS A 57 -10.07 -4.47 -5.88
CA HIS A 57 -10.34 -5.66 -6.68
C HIS A 57 -10.05 -5.40 -8.15
N ASP A 58 -8.94 -5.93 -8.65
CA ASP A 58 -8.54 -5.82 -10.06
C ASP A 58 -9.33 -6.84 -10.91
N VAL A 59 -10.08 -6.36 -11.88
CA VAL A 59 -10.96 -7.22 -12.72
C VAL A 59 -10.24 -7.60 -14.01
N PRO A 60 -10.10 -8.90 -14.34
CA PRO A 60 -9.52 -9.34 -15.61
C PRO A 60 -10.28 -8.77 -16.82
N GLY A 61 -9.52 -8.26 -17.80
CA GLY A 61 -10.07 -7.66 -19.02
C GLY A 61 -10.40 -6.17 -18.91
N ASP A 62 -10.40 -5.59 -17.71
CA ASP A 62 -10.59 -4.15 -17.52
C ASP A 62 -9.25 -3.40 -17.48
N ASN A 63 -8.70 -3.11 -18.66
CA ASN A 63 -7.45 -2.34 -18.78
C ASN A 63 -7.62 -0.85 -18.45
N SER A 64 -8.85 -0.32 -18.51
CA SER A 64 -9.15 1.07 -18.20
C SER A 64 -9.28 1.32 -16.70
N LYS A 65 -9.53 0.25 -15.92
CA LYS A 65 -9.91 0.29 -14.50
C LYS A 65 -11.18 1.10 -14.24
N ASP A 66 -12.02 1.30 -15.25
CA ASP A 66 -13.31 2.01 -15.11
C ASP A 66 -14.37 1.11 -14.47
N ASN A 67 -14.24 -0.21 -14.62
CA ASN A 67 -15.19 -1.21 -14.15
C ASN A 67 -14.82 -1.81 -12.77
N LEU A 68 -13.97 -1.14 -12.00
CA LEU A 68 -13.75 -1.51 -10.60
C LEU A 68 -14.90 -0.94 -9.77
N HIS A 69 -15.69 -1.81 -9.16
CA HIS A 69 -16.97 -1.43 -8.54
C HIS A 69 -17.11 -1.81 -7.06
N ASP A 70 -16.16 -2.57 -6.53
CA ASP A 70 -16.29 -3.16 -5.19
C ASP A 70 -14.95 -3.26 -4.44
N TRP A 71 -15.06 -3.50 -3.15
CA TRP A 71 -13.96 -3.83 -2.25
C TRP A 71 -14.27 -5.11 -1.51
N HIS A 72 -13.34 -6.04 -1.54
CA HIS A 72 -13.35 -7.26 -0.74
C HIS A 72 -12.76 -7.04 0.64
N CYS A 73 -13.03 -7.98 1.53
CA CYS A 73 -12.42 -8.03 2.84
C CYS A 73 -11.85 -9.42 3.10
N PHE A 74 -10.60 -9.48 3.50
CA PHE A 74 -9.93 -10.72 3.91
C PHE A 74 -9.49 -10.63 5.35
N SER A 75 -9.41 -11.78 6.02
CA SER A 75 -8.96 -11.85 7.41
C SER A 75 -8.01 -13.01 7.64
N SER A 76 -7.06 -12.81 8.56
CA SER A 76 -6.11 -13.83 8.98
C SER A 76 -5.79 -13.71 10.46
N THR A 77 -5.62 -14.85 11.14
CA THR A 77 -5.15 -14.93 12.52
C THR A 77 -3.68 -15.29 12.62
N ASP A 78 -3.02 -15.54 11.46
CA ASP A 78 -1.63 -16.01 11.43
C ASP A 78 -0.77 -15.42 10.30
N MET A 79 -1.31 -14.50 9.46
CA MET A 79 -0.63 -13.85 8.34
C MET A 79 -0.39 -14.74 7.10
N VAL A 80 -0.69 -16.02 7.17
CA VAL A 80 -0.41 -17.00 6.10
C VAL A 80 -1.69 -17.59 5.53
N HIS A 81 -2.64 -17.91 6.40
CA HIS A 81 -3.93 -18.42 5.98
C HIS A 81 -4.95 -17.29 5.99
N TRP A 82 -5.47 -16.97 4.80
CA TRP A 82 -6.41 -15.86 4.59
C TRP A 82 -7.79 -16.40 4.26
N LYS A 83 -8.77 -15.93 5.02
CA LYS A 83 -10.18 -16.18 4.77
C LYS A 83 -10.73 -15.05 3.91
N ASP A 84 -11.36 -15.37 2.79
CA ASP A 84 -12.18 -14.44 2.04
C ASP A 84 -13.52 -14.25 2.76
N ASN A 85 -13.83 -13.01 3.15
CA ASN A 85 -15.11 -12.63 3.75
C ASN A 85 -16.07 -12.06 2.70
N GLY A 86 -15.67 -12.02 1.43
CA GLY A 86 -16.47 -11.55 0.30
C GLY A 86 -16.43 -10.04 0.10
N ILE A 87 -17.35 -9.57 -0.74
CA ILE A 87 -17.52 -8.14 -1.01
C ILE A 87 -18.11 -7.47 0.22
N MET A 88 -17.40 -6.49 0.75
CA MET A 88 -17.83 -5.76 1.94
C MET A 88 -18.56 -4.45 1.64
N PHE A 89 -18.27 -3.83 0.51
CA PHE A 89 -18.82 -2.56 0.07
C PHE A 89 -18.72 -2.40 -1.44
N THR A 90 -19.69 -1.73 -2.06
CA THR A 90 -19.73 -1.51 -3.50
C THR A 90 -20.11 -0.09 -3.85
N LEU A 91 -19.80 0.34 -5.09
CA LEU A 91 -20.26 1.63 -5.60
C LEU A 91 -21.79 1.70 -5.76
N LYS A 92 -22.49 0.56 -5.74
CA LYS A 92 -23.97 0.53 -5.70
C LYS A 92 -24.54 0.99 -4.36
N ASP A 93 -23.72 0.95 -3.31
CA ASP A 93 -24.11 1.38 -1.95
C ASP A 93 -23.99 2.90 -1.76
N ILE A 94 -23.51 3.62 -2.78
CA ILE A 94 -23.42 5.09 -2.82
C ILE A 94 -24.28 5.65 -3.95
N GLY A 95 -24.83 6.84 -3.76
CA GLY A 95 -25.74 7.45 -4.75
C GLY A 95 -25.08 8.52 -5.63
N TRP A 96 -23.77 8.75 -5.51
CA TRP A 96 -23.10 9.90 -6.12
C TRP A 96 -21.98 9.55 -7.12
N GLU A 97 -21.57 8.27 -7.21
CA GLU A 97 -20.57 7.79 -8.17
C GLU A 97 -20.76 6.29 -8.44
N ASN A 98 -20.33 5.82 -9.62
CA ASN A 98 -20.50 4.42 -10.02
C ASN A 98 -19.27 3.83 -10.75
N LYS A 99 -18.12 4.52 -10.70
CA LYS A 99 -16.88 4.11 -11.39
C LYS A 99 -15.67 4.19 -10.49
N LYS A 100 -14.66 3.38 -10.80
CA LYS A 100 -13.30 3.50 -10.28
C LYS A 100 -13.24 3.37 -8.76
N ALA A 101 -13.68 2.20 -8.27
CA ALA A 101 -13.47 1.78 -6.89
C ALA A 101 -11.97 1.50 -6.66
N TYR A 102 -11.20 2.53 -6.32
CA TYR A 102 -9.75 2.47 -6.16
C TYR A 102 -9.34 2.31 -4.70
N ALA A 103 -8.06 2.49 -4.44
CA ALA A 103 -7.46 2.36 -3.12
C ALA A 103 -8.31 2.99 -2.00
N ALA A 104 -8.34 2.31 -0.89
CA ALA A 104 -9.07 2.70 0.31
C ALA A 104 -8.19 2.54 1.55
N ASP A 105 -8.63 3.06 2.67
CA ASP A 105 -8.08 2.76 3.99
C ASP A 105 -9.20 2.70 5.03
N ILE A 106 -8.94 2.02 6.13
CA ILE A 106 -9.93 1.79 7.18
C ILE A 106 -9.31 2.00 8.55
N ILE A 107 -10.11 2.48 9.48
CA ILE A 107 -9.69 2.58 10.87
C ILE A 107 -10.87 2.29 11.82
N ARG A 108 -10.55 1.68 12.95
CA ARG A 108 -11.50 1.58 14.06
C ARG A 108 -11.36 2.81 14.96
N TYR A 109 -12.45 3.51 15.20
CA TYR A 109 -12.52 4.58 16.17
C TYR A 109 -13.72 4.39 17.09
N LYS A 110 -13.46 4.31 18.39
CA LYS A 110 -14.46 3.90 19.39
C LYS A 110 -15.00 2.50 19.04
N LYS A 111 -16.31 2.36 18.80
CA LYS A 111 -16.97 1.08 18.49
C LYS A 111 -17.39 0.97 17.03
N LYS A 112 -16.82 1.79 16.14
CA LYS A 112 -17.18 1.82 14.72
C LYS A 112 -15.95 1.73 13.85
N TYR A 113 -16.14 1.24 12.62
CA TYR A 113 -15.16 1.16 11.57
C TYR A 113 -15.50 2.21 10.52
N TYR A 114 -14.51 2.99 10.11
CA TYR A 114 -14.61 4.05 9.12
C TYR A 114 -13.76 3.68 7.93
N PHE A 115 -14.41 3.43 6.82
CA PHE A 115 -13.80 3.03 5.56
C PHE A 115 -13.79 4.22 4.62
N TYR A 116 -12.60 4.77 4.37
CA TYR A 116 -12.37 5.87 3.43
C TYR A 116 -11.99 5.25 2.09
N PHE A 117 -12.74 5.54 1.05
CA PHE A 117 -12.59 4.90 -0.25
C PHE A 117 -12.50 5.94 -1.37
N THR A 118 -11.77 5.59 -2.43
CA THR A 118 -11.70 6.40 -3.65
C THR A 118 -12.77 5.92 -4.63
N ALA A 119 -13.65 6.84 -5.07
CA ALA A 119 -14.58 6.63 -6.17
C ALA A 119 -14.40 7.75 -7.20
N ASN A 120 -13.87 7.41 -8.36
CA ASN A 120 -13.62 8.33 -9.49
C ASN A 120 -12.97 9.66 -9.09
N TYR A 121 -11.85 9.57 -8.33
CA TYR A 121 -11.08 10.73 -7.86
C TYR A 121 -11.84 11.64 -6.89
N GLN A 122 -12.71 11.04 -6.10
CA GLN A 122 -13.37 11.62 -4.95
C GLN A 122 -13.19 10.65 -3.77
N ILE A 123 -13.13 11.15 -2.55
CA ILE A 123 -13.01 10.29 -1.38
C ILE A 123 -14.31 10.33 -0.59
N GLY A 124 -14.94 9.15 -0.45
CA GLY A 124 -16.09 8.93 0.41
C GLY A 124 -15.71 8.34 1.75
N VAL A 125 -16.68 8.24 2.65
CA VAL A 125 -16.54 7.54 3.93
C VAL A 125 -17.77 6.69 4.20
N ALA A 126 -17.56 5.39 4.39
CA ALA A 126 -18.60 4.46 4.83
C ALA A 126 -18.35 4.01 6.27
N VAL A 127 -19.40 3.72 7.01
CA VAL A 127 -19.33 3.40 8.44
C VAL A 127 -20.08 2.11 8.74
N SER A 128 -19.47 1.25 9.57
CA SER A 128 -20.05 0.02 10.07
C SER A 128 -19.74 -0.19 11.55
N SER A 129 -20.49 -1.08 12.21
CA SER A 129 -20.17 -1.64 13.53
C SER A 129 -19.34 -2.92 13.45
N GLN A 130 -19.11 -3.45 12.24
CA GLN A 130 -18.36 -4.68 11.97
C GLN A 130 -17.23 -4.39 10.97
N PRO A 131 -16.09 -5.12 11.03
CA PRO A 131 -14.95 -4.86 10.15
C PRO A 131 -15.15 -5.38 8.72
N ASP A 132 -16.05 -6.31 8.50
CA ASP A 132 -16.19 -7.09 7.26
C ASP A 132 -17.50 -6.85 6.48
N LYS A 133 -18.45 -6.16 7.05
CA LYS A 133 -19.78 -5.99 6.42
C LYS A 133 -20.60 -4.87 7.03
N GLY A 134 -21.77 -4.59 6.40
CA GLY A 134 -22.75 -3.65 6.93
C GLY A 134 -22.30 -2.19 6.82
N PHE A 135 -21.32 -1.91 5.96
CA PHE A 135 -20.92 -0.55 5.67
C PHE A 135 -22.02 0.22 4.95
N LYS A 136 -22.21 1.46 5.35
CA LYS A 136 -23.15 2.41 4.72
C LYS A 136 -22.43 3.72 4.46
N ASP A 137 -22.68 4.33 3.31
CA ASP A 137 -22.23 5.68 3.02
C ASP A 137 -22.73 6.62 4.12
N ALA A 138 -21.80 7.31 4.76
CA ALA A 138 -22.11 8.14 5.92
C ALA A 138 -22.68 9.51 5.58
N LEU A 139 -22.47 9.99 4.33
CA LEU A 139 -22.75 11.37 3.94
C LEU A 139 -23.72 11.50 2.77
N GLY A 140 -23.92 10.47 1.95
CA GLY A 140 -24.65 10.55 0.68
C GLY A 140 -24.00 11.47 -0.35
N LYS A 141 -22.70 11.80 -0.14
CA LYS A 141 -21.85 12.65 -0.98
C LYS A 141 -20.38 12.42 -0.62
N PRO A 142 -19.42 12.81 -1.46
CA PRO A 142 -18.01 12.74 -1.11
C PRO A 142 -17.68 13.59 0.13
N LEU A 143 -16.77 13.07 0.95
CA LEU A 143 -16.09 13.83 2.01
C LEU A 143 -15.10 14.82 1.41
N LEU A 144 -14.39 14.40 0.36
CA LEU A 144 -13.44 15.21 -0.41
C LEU A 144 -13.82 15.14 -1.89
N GLN A 145 -13.98 16.31 -2.50
CA GLN A 145 -14.36 16.46 -3.90
C GLN A 145 -13.18 16.22 -4.84
N THR A 146 -13.47 16.06 -6.12
CA THR A 146 -12.44 16.01 -7.16
C THR A 146 -11.56 17.26 -7.12
N ASN A 147 -10.23 17.06 -7.22
CA ASN A 147 -9.21 18.10 -7.20
C ASN A 147 -9.20 18.97 -5.92
N GLU A 148 -9.77 18.50 -4.82
CA GLU A 148 -9.69 19.22 -3.56
C GLU A 148 -8.24 19.32 -3.07
N GLY A 149 -7.80 20.52 -2.68
CA GLY A 149 -6.40 20.80 -2.37
C GLY A 149 -5.48 20.97 -3.59
N ASN A 150 -6.04 21.11 -4.81
CA ASN A 150 -5.31 21.17 -6.07
C ASN A 150 -4.42 19.91 -6.28
N THR A 151 -4.97 18.75 -5.97
CA THR A 151 -4.39 17.43 -6.23
C THR A 151 -5.47 16.50 -6.76
N LYS A 152 -5.09 15.44 -7.44
CA LYS A 152 -6.02 14.37 -7.80
C LYS A 152 -6.45 13.66 -6.52
N THR A 153 -7.72 13.75 -6.16
CA THR A 153 -8.25 13.28 -4.87
C THR A 153 -8.41 11.77 -4.88
N MET A 154 -7.40 11.06 -4.37
CA MET A 154 -7.35 9.59 -4.33
C MET A 154 -6.41 9.09 -3.26
N ASP A 155 -6.43 7.78 -3.04
CA ASP A 155 -5.52 7.04 -2.15
C ASP A 155 -5.53 7.57 -0.71
N PRO A 156 -6.68 7.51 -0.03
CA PRO A 156 -6.78 7.96 1.34
C PRO A 156 -5.93 7.10 2.28
N CYS A 157 -5.25 7.76 3.22
CA CYS A 157 -4.62 7.12 4.38
C CYS A 157 -5.09 7.81 5.64
N ILE A 158 -5.81 7.11 6.49
CA ILE A 158 -6.30 7.62 7.77
C ILE A 158 -5.32 7.31 8.90
N PHE A 159 -4.93 8.32 9.64
CA PHE A 159 -4.04 8.21 10.78
C PHE A 159 -4.64 8.91 12.01
N ILE A 160 -4.66 8.21 13.14
CA ILE A 160 -5.03 8.78 14.45
C ILE A 160 -3.76 8.84 15.29
N ASP A 161 -3.39 10.02 15.73
CA ASP A 161 -2.22 10.22 16.58
C ASP A 161 -2.53 9.92 18.06
N ASP A 162 -1.49 9.78 18.87
CA ASP A 162 -1.61 9.46 20.30
C ASP A 162 -2.38 10.52 21.09
N ASP A 163 -2.41 11.78 20.61
CA ASP A 163 -3.21 12.85 21.19
C ASP A 163 -4.69 12.82 20.76
N GLY A 164 -5.07 11.79 20.00
CA GLY A 164 -6.42 11.59 19.48
C GLY A 164 -6.80 12.47 18.29
N LYS A 165 -5.90 13.26 17.74
CA LYS A 165 -6.14 13.99 16.49
C LYS A 165 -6.14 13.04 15.30
N ARG A 166 -6.96 13.31 14.33
CA ARG A 166 -7.25 12.47 13.17
C ARG A 166 -6.86 13.19 11.91
N TYR A 167 -6.09 12.52 11.06
CA TYR A 167 -5.52 13.07 9.84
C TYR A 167 -5.87 12.15 8.67
N LEU A 168 -6.47 12.71 7.63
CA LEU A 168 -6.71 12.03 6.37
C LEU A 168 -5.75 12.59 5.33
N TYR A 169 -4.77 11.77 4.93
CA TYR A 169 -3.81 12.09 3.87
C TYR A 169 -4.32 11.53 2.54
N TYR A 170 -4.01 12.19 1.43
CA TYR A 170 -4.44 11.78 0.10
C TYR A 170 -3.72 12.56 -0.99
N GLY A 171 -3.86 12.10 -2.24
CA GLY A 171 -3.49 12.87 -3.42
C GLY A 171 -2.52 12.18 -4.37
N GLN A 172 -2.43 12.69 -5.58
CA GLN A 172 -1.45 12.28 -6.60
C GLN A 172 -0.61 13.47 -7.05
N ASN A 173 0.71 13.29 -7.12
CA ASN A 173 1.74 14.29 -7.43
C ASN A 173 1.86 15.45 -6.42
N LYS A 174 0.91 15.57 -5.50
CA LYS A 174 0.91 16.53 -4.42
C LYS A 174 0.20 15.91 -3.22
N LEU A 175 0.95 15.71 -2.15
CA LEU A 175 0.39 15.19 -0.90
C LEU A 175 -0.42 16.27 -0.19
N CYS A 176 -1.67 15.95 0.09
CA CYS A 176 -2.56 16.76 0.91
C CYS A 176 -2.93 16.03 2.19
N VAL A 177 -3.26 16.81 3.22
CA VAL A 177 -3.78 16.32 4.48
C VAL A 177 -4.88 17.25 5.02
N VAL A 178 -5.92 16.66 5.58
CA VAL A 178 -6.95 17.37 6.30
C VAL A 178 -7.18 16.73 7.67
N LYS A 179 -7.42 17.53 8.69
CA LYS A 179 -7.88 17.00 9.98
C LYS A 179 -9.36 16.61 9.90
N LEU A 180 -9.73 15.62 10.68
CA LEU A 180 -11.13 15.23 10.83
C LEU A 180 -11.64 15.53 12.25
N LYS A 181 -12.91 15.93 12.34
CA LYS A 181 -13.62 16.07 13.61
C LYS A 181 -13.76 14.70 14.32
N ALA A 182 -14.15 14.71 15.56
CA ALA A 182 -14.31 13.50 16.38
C ALA A 182 -15.38 12.53 15.86
N ASN A 183 -16.26 12.98 14.97
CA ASN A 183 -17.23 12.10 14.30
C ASN A 183 -16.64 11.31 13.13
N MET A 184 -15.38 11.59 12.71
CA MET A 184 -14.66 10.90 11.65
C MET A 184 -15.21 11.10 10.23
N ILE A 185 -16.26 11.89 10.05
CA ILE A 185 -16.96 12.08 8.75
C ILE A 185 -17.04 13.55 8.33
N GLU A 186 -16.41 14.43 9.07
CA GLU A 186 -16.34 15.86 8.76
C GLU A 186 -14.91 16.38 8.85
N LYS A 187 -14.59 17.32 7.97
CA LYS A 187 -13.30 18.05 8.02
C LYS A 187 -13.27 18.97 9.24
N ASP A 188 -12.08 19.08 9.86
CA ASP A 188 -11.75 19.99 10.95
C ASP A 188 -10.71 21.02 10.46
N GLY A 189 -11.20 22.01 9.73
CA GLY A 189 -10.40 23.06 9.09
C GLY A 189 -10.04 22.74 7.62
N ASP A 190 -9.11 23.54 7.12
CA ASP A 190 -8.74 23.53 5.70
C ASP A 190 -7.77 22.41 5.34
N VAL A 191 -7.80 22.02 4.07
CA VAL A 191 -6.81 21.11 3.47
C VAL A 191 -5.46 21.80 3.42
N LYS A 192 -4.42 21.09 3.86
CA LYS A 192 -3.02 21.53 3.80
C LYS A 192 -2.25 20.66 2.81
N SER A 193 -1.40 21.26 2.02
CA SER A 193 -0.41 20.51 1.24
C SER A 193 0.87 20.31 2.05
N LEU A 194 1.46 19.14 1.92
CA LEU A 194 2.75 18.80 2.52
C LEU A 194 3.82 18.76 1.44
N ASN A 195 4.95 19.37 1.71
CA ASN A 195 6.10 19.28 0.82
C ASN A 195 6.86 17.97 1.12
N VAL A 196 6.77 17.02 0.20
CA VAL A 196 7.40 15.71 0.30
C VAL A 196 8.16 15.42 -0.98
N THR A 197 9.43 15.11 -0.86
CA THR A 197 10.34 14.87 -2.00
C THR A 197 9.90 13.63 -2.78
N ASN A 198 9.81 13.74 -4.11
CA ASN A 198 9.49 12.66 -5.05
C ASN A 198 8.12 11.98 -4.84
N TYR A 199 7.21 12.59 -4.08
CA TYR A 199 5.89 12.00 -3.84
C TYR A 199 5.09 11.87 -5.13
N HIS A 200 4.56 10.66 -5.38
CA HIS A 200 3.67 10.40 -6.50
C HIS A 200 2.23 10.15 -6.03
N GLU A 201 1.97 9.05 -5.32
CA GLU A 201 0.63 8.66 -4.84
C GLU A 201 0.74 7.69 -3.65
N GLY A 202 -0.33 6.99 -3.26
CA GLY A 202 -0.29 5.80 -2.41
C GLY A 202 0.37 5.98 -1.05
N ILE A 203 0.11 7.12 -0.40
CA ILE A 203 0.71 7.45 0.90
C ILE A 203 0.33 6.45 1.98
N TYR A 204 1.29 6.06 2.81
CA TYR A 204 1.04 5.41 4.09
C TYR A 204 1.75 6.14 5.22
N VAL A 205 1.05 6.33 6.33
CA VAL A 205 1.54 7.04 7.51
C VAL A 205 1.55 6.13 8.72
N HIS A 206 2.69 6.03 9.39
CA HIS A 206 2.77 5.32 10.66
C HIS A 206 3.69 6.03 11.65
N LYS A 207 3.58 5.68 12.92
CA LYS A 207 4.39 6.24 14.01
C LYS A 207 5.22 5.15 14.65
N ARG A 208 6.49 5.48 14.95
CA ARG A 208 7.38 4.62 15.72
C ARG A 208 8.15 5.48 16.72
N GLY A 209 7.86 5.28 18.01
CA GLY A 209 8.32 6.19 19.05
C GLY A 209 7.80 7.60 18.82
N SER A 210 8.68 8.58 18.80
CA SER A 210 8.34 9.99 18.55
C SER A 210 8.40 10.39 17.07
N LEU A 211 8.69 9.46 16.16
CA LEU A 211 8.89 9.74 14.74
C LEU A 211 7.69 9.32 13.90
N TYR A 212 7.33 10.18 12.95
CA TYR A 212 6.30 9.94 11.93
C TYR A 212 6.98 9.58 10.62
N TYR A 213 6.55 8.49 10.03
CA TYR A 213 7.06 7.98 8.77
C TYR A 213 6.00 8.16 7.70
N LEU A 214 6.37 8.83 6.63
CA LEU A 214 5.65 8.86 5.38
C LEU A 214 6.34 7.90 4.43
N THR A 215 5.64 6.87 3.98
CA THR A 215 6.12 5.96 2.94
C THR A 215 5.23 6.08 1.73
N TYR A 216 5.79 6.13 0.53
CA TYR A 216 5.05 6.46 -0.69
C TYR A 216 5.77 5.98 -1.94
N PRO A 217 5.04 5.61 -2.99
CA PRO A 217 5.61 5.43 -4.32
C PRO A 217 6.15 6.74 -4.89
N SER A 218 7.22 6.61 -5.67
CA SER A 218 7.75 7.71 -6.45
C SER A 218 7.95 7.31 -7.90
N GLU A 219 7.76 8.23 -8.84
CA GLU A 219 8.19 8.06 -10.21
C GLU A 219 9.59 8.62 -10.36
N LYS A 220 10.58 7.76 -10.63
CA LYS A 220 11.93 8.17 -11.02
C LYS A 220 12.28 7.60 -12.39
N GLY A 221 12.75 8.47 -13.28
CA GLY A 221 13.36 8.10 -14.55
C GLY A 221 12.38 7.71 -15.64
N ASP A 222 12.45 6.50 -16.13
CA ASP A 222 11.83 6.02 -17.36
C ASP A 222 10.34 5.64 -17.25
N LYS A 223 9.64 6.08 -16.26
CA LYS A 223 8.19 5.87 -16.04
C LYS A 223 7.73 4.40 -15.86
N VAL A 224 8.64 3.46 -15.72
CA VAL A 224 8.30 2.03 -15.69
C VAL A 224 8.34 1.45 -14.27
N ALA A 225 9.16 1.97 -13.39
CA ALA A 225 9.31 1.46 -12.03
C ALA A 225 8.99 2.54 -11.01
N ASN A 226 8.00 2.30 -10.19
CA ASN A 226 7.77 3.08 -8.99
C ASN A 226 8.63 2.52 -7.85
N LEU A 227 9.48 3.37 -7.33
CA LEU A 227 10.24 3.07 -6.13
C LEU A 227 9.35 3.35 -4.92
N LEU A 228 9.48 2.57 -3.86
CA LEU A 228 8.94 2.92 -2.56
C LEU A 228 9.97 3.74 -1.81
N GLU A 229 9.64 4.97 -1.54
CA GLU A 229 10.49 5.95 -0.85
C GLU A 229 9.88 6.34 0.50
N TYR A 230 10.67 7.02 1.34
CA TYR A 230 10.16 7.47 2.62
C TYR A 230 10.81 8.76 3.10
N SER A 231 10.06 9.44 3.96
CA SER A 231 10.47 10.62 4.70
C SER A 231 10.11 10.49 6.18
N ILE A 232 10.87 11.14 7.05
CA ILE A 232 10.66 11.11 8.51
C ILE A 232 10.41 12.53 9.03
N GLY A 233 9.45 12.68 9.93
CA GLY A 233 9.15 13.94 10.63
C GLY A 233 8.96 13.76 12.12
N LYS A 234 8.89 14.87 12.84
CA LYS A 234 8.57 14.92 14.28
C LYS A 234 7.11 15.33 14.56
N SER A 235 6.35 15.54 13.52
CA SER A 235 4.94 15.91 13.59
C SER A 235 4.18 15.26 12.43
N PRO A 236 2.89 14.92 12.57
CA PRO A 236 2.08 14.41 11.49
C PRO A 236 1.86 15.41 10.34
N LEU A 237 2.15 16.67 10.57
CA LEU A 237 2.09 17.74 9.57
C LEU A 237 3.48 18.18 9.06
N GLY A 238 4.54 17.46 9.42
CA GLY A 238 5.91 17.76 9.07
C GLY A 238 6.57 18.86 9.93
N PRO A 239 7.70 19.42 9.46
CA PRO A 239 8.36 19.08 8.19
C PRO A 239 8.86 17.65 8.16
N PHE A 240 8.96 17.10 6.92
CA PHE A 240 9.46 15.76 6.67
C PHE A 240 10.79 15.80 5.94
N GLU A 241 11.76 15.07 6.46
CA GLU A 241 13.09 14.91 5.87
C GLU A 241 13.12 13.63 5.04
N TYR A 242 13.48 13.76 3.77
CA TYR A 242 13.65 12.63 2.85
C TYR A 242 14.80 11.71 3.30
N LYS A 243 14.55 10.41 3.29
CA LYS A 243 15.52 9.41 3.77
C LYS A 243 15.96 8.41 2.70
N GLY A 244 15.27 8.32 1.57
CA GLY A 244 15.69 7.48 0.45
C GLY A 244 14.68 6.42 0.03
N VAL A 245 15.17 5.49 -0.78
CA VAL A 245 14.42 4.35 -1.32
C VAL A 245 14.51 3.18 -0.35
N ILE A 246 13.39 2.51 -0.11
CA ILE A 246 13.33 1.30 0.72
C ILE A 246 12.96 0.05 -0.06
N MET A 247 12.36 0.19 -1.25
CA MET A 247 12.02 -0.96 -2.09
C MET A 247 11.96 -0.53 -3.56
N ASP A 248 12.47 -1.39 -4.44
CA ASP A 248 12.24 -1.36 -5.88
C ASP A 248 11.60 -2.67 -6.27
N ASN A 249 10.28 -2.69 -6.41
CA ASN A 249 9.54 -3.89 -6.79
C ASN A 249 9.35 -4.01 -8.31
N ARG A 250 9.92 -3.09 -9.09
CA ARG A 250 9.83 -3.04 -10.56
C ARG A 250 8.40 -3.10 -11.08
N SER A 251 7.45 -2.76 -10.23
CA SER A 251 6.03 -2.77 -10.53
C SER A 251 5.52 -1.34 -10.62
N ARG A 252 4.67 -1.08 -11.56
CA ARG A 252 3.97 0.21 -11.66
C ARG A 252 2.98 0.34 -10.51
N ASN A 253 2.95 1.49 -9.83
CA ASN A 253 2.04 1.81 -8.73
C ASN A 253 2.23 0.89 -7.52
N VAL A 254 3.32 1.07 -6.80
CA VAL A 254 3.59 0.35 -5.54
C VAL A 254 2.74 0.93 -4.41
N HIS A 255 1.52 0.46 -4.26
CA HIS A 255 0.72 0.77 -3.07
C HIS A 255 1.01 -0.23 -1.96
N HIS A 256 0.94 0.21 -0.70
CA HIS A 256 1.38 -0.60 0.43
C HIS A 256 0.70 -0.19 1.75
N SER A 257 0.84 -1.05 2.76
CA SER A 257 0.51 -0.76 4.17
C SER A 257 1.58 -1.34 5.07
N ILE A 258 1.81 -0.70 6.21
CA ILE A 258 2.79 -1.14 7.21
C ILE A 258 2.08 -1.36 8.54
N ILE A 259 2.19 -2.57 9.09
CA ILE A 259 1.61 -2.89 10.40
C ILE A 259 2.66 -3.45 11.35
N LYS A 260 2.39 -3.31 12.64
CA LYS A 260 3.19 -3.93 13.70
C LYS A 260 2.37 -5.02 14.38
N ILE A 261 2.94 -6.23 14.48
CA ILE A 261 2.39 -7.34 15.25
C ILE A 261 3.45 -7.79 16.25
N LYS A 262 3.11 -7.72 17.54
CA LYS A 262 4.09 -7.95 18.62
C LYS A 262 5.31 -7.02 18.44
N ASN A 263 6.48 -7.58 18.27
CA ASN A 263 7.73 -6.81 18.11
C ASN A 263 8.24 -6.77 16.66
N LYS A 264 7.45 -7.23 15.70
CA LYS A 264 7.83 -7.28 14.28
C LYS A 264 6.98 -6.32 13.47
N TRP A 265 7.60 -5.73 12.45
CA TRP A 265 6.91 -4.91 11.47
C TRP A 265 6.79 -5.68 10.16
N TYR A 266 5.71 -5.44 9.45
CA TYR A 266 5.36 -6.08 8.20
C TYR A 266 4.94 -5.04 7.20
N ILE A 267 5.31 -5.25 5.93
CA ILE A 267 4.85 -4.46 4.82
C ILE A 267 4.04 -5.33 3.88
N PHE A 268 2.83 -4.90 3.59
CA PHE A 268 1.97 -5.45 2.55
C PHE A 268 2.10 -4.54 1.34
N TYR A 269 2.28 -5.12 0.18
CA TYR A 269 2.42 -4.38 -1.07
C TYR A 269 1.85 -5.21 -2.21
N HIS A 270 1.66 -4.61 -3.38
CA HIS A 270 1.29 -5.39 -4.55
C HIS A 270 2.42 -5.45 -5.57
N VAL A 271 2.42 -6.53 -6.35
CA VAL A 271 3.27 -6.71 -7.52
C VAL A 271 2.41 -6.90 -8.76
N GLN A 272 2.93 -6.49 -9.92
CA GLN A 272 2.29 -6.81 -11.20
C GLN A 272 2.29 -8.32 -11.41
N SER A 273 1.24 -8.82 -12.04
CA SER A 273 1.11 -10.23 -12.42
C SER A 273 1.16 -10.38 -13.94
N VAL A 274 0.10 -10.93 -14.53
CA VAL A 274 0.03 -11.22 -15.97
C VAL A 274 -0.14 -9.99 -16.86
N SER A 275 -0.55 -8.86 -16.28
CA SER A 275 -0.63 -7.57 -16.95
C SER A 275 -0.46 -6.42 -15.96
N PRO A 276 -0.17 -5.18 -16.42
CA PRO A 276 -0.06 -4.01 -15.55
C PRO A 276 -1.33 -3.67 -14.77
N SER A 277 -2.49 -4.10 -15.23
CA SER A 277 -3.78 -3.89 -14.58
C SER A 277 -4.18 -5.00 -13.62
N LEU A 278 -3.47 -6.13 -13.63
CA LEU A 278 -3.72 -7.26 -12.75
C LEU A 278 -2.56 -7.42 -11.77
N ARG A 279 -2.83 -7.10 -10.52
CA ARG A 279 -1.84 -7.05 -9.44
C ARG A 279 -2.15 -8.10 -8.39
N ARG A 280 -1.15 -8.48 -7.61
CA ARG A 280 -1.29 -9.46 -6.52
C ARG A 280 -0.65 -8.95 -5.26
N VAL A 281 -1.33 -9.12 -4.14
CA VAL A 281 -0.84 -8.69 -2.83
C VAL A 281 0.18 -9.68 -2.29
N CYS A 282 1.29 -9.13 -1.79
CA CYS A 282 2.37 -9.84 -1.11
C CYS A 282 2.63 -9.24 0.26
N VAL A 283 3.38 -9.95 1.10
CA VAL A 283 3.80 -9.48 2.43
C VAL A 283 5.23 -9.91 2.73
N ASP A 284 6.02 -8.99 3.28
CA ASP A 284 7.38 -9.24 3.77
C ASP A 284 7.63 -8.53 5.12
N TYR A 285 8.79 -8.81 5.72
CA TYR A 285 9.21 -8.12 6.93
C TYR A 285 9.73 -6.73 6.62
N LEU A 286 9.46 -5.79 7.53
CA LEU A 286 10.05 -4.47 7.52
C LEU A 286 10.90 -4.30 8.78
N GLU A 287 12.13 -3.86 8.61
CA GLU A 287 13.08 -3.68 9.71
C GLU A 287 13.61 -2.25 9.78
N TYR A 288 14.01 -1.86 10.97
CA TYR A 288 14.60 -0.55 11.24
C TYR A 288 16.05 -0.68 11.70
N ASN A 289 16.86 0.27 11.33
CA ASN A 289 18.18 0.51 11.91
C ASN A 289 18.06 1.10 13.32
N LYS A 290 19.16 1.12 14.06
CA LYS A 290 19.21 1.71 15.41
C LYS A 290 18.89 3.20 15.44
N ASP A 291 19.23 3.93 14.38
CA ASP A 291 18.95 5.35 14.21
C ASP A 291 17.50 5.67 13.79
N GLY A 292 16.68 4.64 13.60
CA GLY A 292 15.29 4.78 13.20
C GLY A 292 15.06 4.78 11.68
N THR A 293 16.09 4.74 10.85
CA THR A 293 15.92 4.59 9.40
C THR A 293 15.39 3.20 9.05
N ILE A 294 14.61 3.11 7.96
CA ILE A 294 14.10 1.83 7.46
C ILE A 294 15.21 1.13 6.68
N LYS A 295 15.42 -0.16 6.94
CA LYS A 295 16.31 -0.99 6.12
C LYS A 295 15.69 -1.25 4.75
N PRO A 296 16.50 -1.41 3.69
CA PRO A 296 15.99 -1.86 2.40
C PRO A 296 15.17 -3.14 2.55
N ILE A 297 13.98 -3.17 1.95
CA ILE A 297 13.06 -4.29 2.02
C ILE A 297 13.52 -5.36 1.03
N VAL A 298 13.69 -6.57 1.54
CA VAL A 298 13.97 -7.74 0.71
C VAL A 298 12.65 -8.43 0.38
N MET A 299 12.25 -8.37 -0.88
CA MET A 299 11.10 -9.10 -1.38
C MET A 299 11.46 -10.58 -1.51
N THR A 300 10.72 -11.44 -0.80
CA THR A 300 11.04 -12.87 -0.73
C THR A 300 10.01 -13.72 -1.49
N ALA A 301 10.45 -14.89 -1.96
CA ALA A 301 9.56 -15.87 -2.59
C ALA A 301 8.66 -16.56 -1.53
N GLU A 302 9.12 -16.63 -0.30
CA GLU A 302 8.44 -17.33 0.79
C GLU A 302 7.44 -16.43 1.52
N GLY A 303 7.62 -15.10 1.46
CA GLY A 303 6.87 -14.13 2.25
C GLY A 303 7.21 -14.24 3.75
N VAL A 304 6.20 -14.17 4.60
CA VAL A 304 6.36 -14.23 6.05
C VAL A 304 5.95 -15.58 6.62
N LYS A 305 6.51 -15.92 7.78
CA LYS A 305 6.12 -17.12 8.53
C LYS A 305 4.84 -16.85 9.33
N ALA A 306 4.06 -17.91 9.55
CA ALA A 306 2.89 -17.84 10.41
C ALA A 306 3.26 -17.33 11.82
N ILE A 307 2.43 -16.45 12.34
CA ILE A 307 2.59 -15.87 13.67
C ILE A 307 1.22 -15.73 14.33
N GLU A 308 1.11 -16.16 15.58
CA GLU A 308 -0.09 -15.94 16.37
C GLU A 308 -0.29 -14.44 16.64
N ILE A 309 -1.47 -13.89 16.32
CA ILE A 309 -1.76 -12.44 16.39
C ILE A 309 -2.14 -11.99 17.83
N LYS A 310 -2.24 -12.88 18.79
CA LYS A 310 -2.60 -12.57 20.19
C LYS A 310 -1.57 -11.72 20.93
#